data_fe10e694a124abeb6aeb9b554ac52c5f
#
_entry.id   fe10e694a124abeb6aeb9b554ac52c5f
#
_cell.length_a   1.000
_cell.length_b   1.000
_cell.length_c   1.000
_cell.angle_alpha   90.00
_cell.angle_beta   90.00
_cell.angle_gamma   90.00
#
_symmetry.space_group_name_H-M   'P 1'
#
loop_
_entity.id
_entity.type
_entity.pdbx_description
1 polymer ?
#
loop_
_entity_poly.entity_id
_entity_poly.type
_entity_poly.pdbx_seq_one_letter_code
_entity_poly.pdbx_strand_id
1 'polypeptide(L)'
;MQPNEWDREFERRGWPGQREYQLLVALSEIEPKIWRRLIIADATPLPLLHRILQVTFGWQDYHLHEFKVGPVRFGVPDEDFPPPPIDERRVRLYQIAYEPSDRFLYLYDFGDSWHHEAVLEDLRVAEEPTQPRCLEGQRASPPEDCGGVDGYERLLAALKDPRDPEHEDLRGWAGGWDPERLELDVINRQLARLPRRQLLAQQQSGGNLDF
;
A
#
# COMPACT_ATOMS: atom_id res chain seq x y z
N MET A 1 42.76 2.91 1.24
CA MET A 1 41.61 3.71 1.72
C MET A 1 40.71 2.72 2.47
N GLN A 2 40.48 2.90 3.76
CA GLN A 2 39.57 2.00 4.48
C GLN A 2 38.15 2.41 4.10
N PRO A 3 37.23 1.44 3.81
CA PRO A 3 35.84 1.77 3.59
C PRO A 3 35.31 2.58 4.78
N ASN A 4 34.58 3.65 4.49
CA ASN A 4 33.96 4.41 5.54
C ASN A 4 32.81 3.61 6.19
N GLU A 5 32.26 4.09 7.27
CA GLU A 5 31.21 3.37 8.02
C GLU A 5 29.95 3.16 7.17
N TRP A 6 29.66 4.13 6.28
CA TRP A 6 28.56 4.10 5.33
C TRP A 6 28.73 3.01 4.27
N ASP A 7 29.94 2.86 3.69
CA ASP A 7 30.21 1.82 2.68
C ASP A 7 29.96 0.42 3.25
N ARG A 8 30.38 0.17 4.51
CA ARG A 8 30.13 -1.13 5.19
C ARG A 8 28.66 -1.37 5.50
N GLU A 9 27.89 -0.33 5.76
CA GLU A 9 26.47 -0.43 5.99
C GLU A 9 25.73 -0.76 4.71
N PHE A 10 26.07 -0.10 3.60
CA PHE A 10 25.53 -0.40 2.28
C PHE A 10 25.93 -1.79 1.77
N GLU A 11 27.14 -2.26 2.02
CA GLU A 11 27.56 -3.62 1.70
C GLU A 11 26.70 -4.66 2.45
N ARG A 12 26.30 -4.37 3.68
CA ARG A 12 25.48 -5.27 4.48
C ARG A 12 24.00 -5.21 4.13
N ARG A 13 23.43 -4.01 3.87
CA ARG A 13 22.00 -3.76 3.68
C ARG A 13 21.58 -3.62 2.21
N GLY A 14 22.52 -3.58 1.28
CA GLY A 14 22.29 -3.26 -0.12
C GLY A 14 22.06 -1.78 -0.39
N TRP A 15 22.37 -1.37 -1.60
CA TRP A 15 22.09 -0.02 -2.06
C TRP A 15 20.58 0.21 -2.24
N PRO A 16 20.07 1.46 -2.07
CA PRO A 16 18.72 1.78 -2.46
C PRO A 16 18.43 1.37 -3.91
N GLY A 17 17.32 0.70 -4.15
CA GLY A 17 16.98 0.14 -5.46
C GLY A 17 17.37 -1.33 -5.67
N GLN A 18 18.07 -1.94 -4.71
CA GLN A 18 18.53 -3.34 -4.78
C GLN A 18 18.00 -4.18 -3.59
N ARG A 19 16.96 -3.71 -2.93
CA ARG A 19 16.43 -4.34 -1.72
C ARG A 19 14.97 -4.75 -1.92
N GLU A 20 14.57 -5.78 -1.22
CA GLU A 20 13.16 -6.04 -1.00
C GLU A 20 12.77 -5.64 0.43
N TYR A 21 11.63 -5.04 0.52
CA TYR A 21 11.02 -4.56 1.74
C TYR A 21 9.90 -5.48 2.21
N GLN A 22 9.86 -5.76 3.49
CA GLN A 22 8.69 -6.31 4.14
C GLN A 22 7.90 -5.17 4.76
N LEU A 23 6.73 -4.87 4.19
CA LEU A 23 5.81 -3.85 4.68
C LEU A 23 4.62 -4.46 5.39
N LEU A 24 4.32 -3.98 6.58
CA LEU A 24 3.01 -4.16 7.21
C LEU A 24 2.15 -2.96 6.87
N VAL A 25 1.01 -3.19 6.23
CA VAL A 25 0.03 -2.15 5.89
C VAL A 25 -1.29 -2.48 6.57
N ALA A 26 -1.79 -1.57 7.39
CA ALA A 26 -3.02 -1.76 8.14
C ALA A 26 -3.97 -0.57 7.97
N LEU A 27 -5.26 -0.84 7.80
CA LEU A 27 -6.30 0.18 7.91
C LEU A 27 -6.32 0.74 9.33
N SER A 28 -6.30 2.07 9.41
CA SER A 28 -6.44 2.80 10.66
C SER A 28 -7.92 2.77 11.13
N GLU A 29 -8.13 2.97 12.43
CA GLU A 29 -9.46 3.20 13.04
C GLU A 29 -10.45 2.04 12.91
N ILE A 30 -10.01 0.84 12.49
CA ILE A 30 -10.86 -0.36 12.39
C ILE A 30 -10.37 -1.43 13.35
N GLU A 31 -11.31 -1.97 14.13
CA GLU A 31 -11.10 -3.14 15.00
C GLU A 31 -12.19 -4.20 14.76
N PRO A 32 -11.82 -5.50 14.68
CA PRO A 32 -10.46 -6.06 14.62
C PRO A 32 -9.73 -5.61 13.37
N LYS A 33 -8.39 -5.47 13.46
CA LYS A 33 -7.55 -4.89 12.40
C LYS A 33 -7.69 -5.61 11.06
N ILE A 34 -7.75 -4.83 10.01
CA ILE A 34 -7.60 -5.26 8.61
C ILE A 34 -6.19 -4.88 8.18
N TRP A 35 -5.36 -5.88 7.87
CA TRP A 35 -3.95 -5.65 7.56
C TRP A 35 -3.41 -6.64 6.54
N ARG A 36 -2.28 -6.28 5.91
CA ARG A 36 -1.55 -7.09 4.94
C ARG A 36 -0.05 -6.97 5.20
N ARG A 37 0.69 -8.06 5.07
CA ARG A 37 2.15 -8.07 5.05
C ARG A 37 2.63 -8.35 3.64
N LEU A 38 3.40 -7.43 3.09
CA LEU A 38 3.78 -7.40 1.69
C LEU A 38 5.29 -7.51 1.53
N ILE A 39 5.74 -8.18 0.47
CA ILE A 39 7.10 -8.05 -0.04
C ILE A 39 7.05 -7.21 -1.31
N ILE A 40 7.85 -6.16 -1.36
CA ILE A 40 7.87 -5.19 -2.45
C ILE A 40 9.32 -4.75 -2.70
N ALA A 41 9.71 -4.52 -3.97
CA ALA A 41 11.01 -3.92 -4.28
C ALA A 41 11.07 -2.49 -3.72
N ASP A 42 12.17 -2.13 -3.07
CA ASP A 42 12.37 -0.78 -2.52
C ASP A 42 12.36 0.33 -3.60
N ALA A 43 12.78 -0.01 -4.83
CA ALA A 43 12.74 0.89 -5.98
C ALA A 43 11.34 1.10 -6.59
N THR A 44 10.30 0.51 -6.01
CA THR A 44 8.92 0.65 -6.51
C THR A 44 8.49 2.13 -6.52
N PRO A 45 8.07 2.70 -7.68
CA PRO A 45 7.50 4.04 -7.72
C PRO A 45 6.17 4.10 -6.98
N LEU A 46 5.85 5.26 -6.42
CA LEU A 46 4.60 5.42 -5.67
C LEU A 46 3.33 5.12 -6.49
N PRO A 47 3.22 5.46 -7.80
CA PRO A 47 2.06 5.05 -8.59
C PRO A 47 1.90 3.53 -8.71
N LEU A 48 3.02 2.78 -8.73
CA LEU A 48 2.95 1.32 -8.72
C LEU A 48 2.65 0.78 -7.31
N LEU A 49 3.18 1.41 -6.26
CA LEU A 49 2.83 1.08 -4.88
C LEU A 49 1.33 1.26 -4.64
N HIS A 50 0.75 2.37 -5.11
CA HIS A 50 -0.70 2.59 -5.09
C HIS A 50 -1.44 1.40 -5.74
N ARG A 51 -1.09 0.99 -6.95
CA ARG A 51 -1.72 -0.15 -7.63
C ARG A 51 -1.54 -1.48 -6.89
N ILE A 52 -0.38 -1.69 -6.26
CA ILE A 52 -0.14 -2.86 -5.40
C ILE A 52 -1.11 -2.83 -4.21
N LEU A 53 -1.29 -1.68 -3.57
CA LEU A 53 -2.22 -1.52 -2.45
C LEU A 53 -3.67 -1.73 -2.90
N GLN A 54 -4.09 -1.16 -4.04
CA GLN A 54 -5.41 -1.37 -4.61
C GLN A 54 -5.72 -2.88 -4.81
N VAL A 55 -4.82 -3.61 -5.44
CA VAL A 55 -4.95 -5.07 -5.63
C VAL A 55 -4.99 -5.79 -4.28
N THR A 56 -4.15 -5.38 -3.34
CA THR A 56 -3.99 -6.05 -2.05
C THR A 56 -5.21 -5.87 -1.14
N PHE A 57 -5.86 -4.70 -1.22
CA PHE A 57 -7.08 -4.39 -0.48
C PHE A 57 -8.36 -4.66 -1.30
N GLY A 58 -8.25 -5.04 -2.58
CA GLY A 58 -9.37 -5.42 -3.42
C GLY A 58 -10.19 -4.24 -3.93
N TRP A 59 -9.58 -3.05 -4.00
CA TRP A 59 -10.21 -1.84 -4.53
C TRP A 59 -9.97 -1.66 -6.03
N GLN A 60 -10.71 -0.75 -6.65
CA GLN A 60 -10.85 -0.64 -8.10
C GLN A 60 -10.23 0.64 -8.70
N ASP A 61 -9.53 1.43 -7.86
CA ASP A 61 -8.84 2.67 -8.28
C ASP A 61 -9.82 3.70 -8.88
N TYR A 62 -10.99 3.86 -8.26
CA TYR A 62 -12.01 4.83 -8.70
C TYR A 62 -11.82 6.22 -8.08
N HIS A 63 -11.05 6.33 -7.00
CA HIS A 63 -10.92 7.53 -6.19
C HIS A 63 -9.48 8.05 -6.15
N LEU A 64 -9.32 9.29 -5.68
CA LEU A 64 -8.02 9.91 -5.48
C LEU A 64 -7.30 9.30 -4.27
N HIS A 65 -5.97 9.42 -4.30
CA HIS A 65 -5.13 8.96 -3.21
C HIS A 65 -3.96 9.89 -2.95
N GLU A 66 -3.33 9.76 -1.79
CA GLU A 66 -2.04 10.39 -1.48
C GLU A 66 -1.22 9.54 -0.51
N PHE A 67 0.09 9.73 -0.56
CA PHE A 67 1.03 9.24 0.44
C PHE A 67 1.49 10.38 1.32
N LYS A 68 1.80 10.12 2.61
CA LYS A 68 2.30 11.12 3.56
C LYS A 68 3.46 10.60 4.39
N VAL A 69 4.48 11.43 4.57
CA VAL A 69 5.56 11.22 5.56
C VAL A 69 5.68 12.50 6.38
N GLY A 70 5.26 12.46 7.62
CA GLY A 70 5.12 13.66 8.43
C GLY A 70 4.26 14.72 7.72
N PRO A 71 4.75 15.95 7.49
CA PRO A 71 3.99 17.00 6.81
C PRO A 71 4.06 16.91 5.27
N VAL A 72 4.90 16.04 4.71
CA VAL A 72 5.13 15.97 3.26
C VAL A 72 4.08 15.06 2.61
N ARG A 73 3.48 15.56 1.54
CA ARG A 73 2.45 14.87 0.75
C ARG A 73 2.98 14.51 -0.63
N PHE A 74 2.64 13.31 -1.10
CA PHE A 74 2.98 12.81 -2.43
C PHE A 74 1.70 12.32 -3.10
N GLY A 75 1.46 12.69 -4.34
CA GLY A 75 0.26 12.31 -5.06
C GLY A 75 0.25 12.89 -6.47
N VAL A 76 -0.90 12.88 -7.11
CA VAL A 76 -1.11 13.55 -8.39
C VAL A 76 -1.26 15.05 -8.15
N PRO A 77 -0.38 15.91 -8.68
CA PRO A 77 -0.52 17.35 -8.50
C PRO A 77 -1.83 17.87 -9.11
N ASP A 78 -2.54 18.68 -8.32
CA ASP A 78 -3.74 19.38 -8.74
C ASP A 78 -3.60 20.86 -8.36
N GLU A 79 -3.65 21.74 -9.36
CA GLU A 79 -3.49 23.18 -9.18
C GLU A 79 -4.70 23.83 -8.48
N ASP A 80 -5.85 23.19 -8.52
CA ASP A 80 -7.08 23.67 -7.87
C ASP A 80 -7.05 23.46 -6.35
N PHE A 81 -6.14 22.62 -5.83
CA PHE A 81 -5.99 22.32 -4.40
C PHE A 81 -4.58 22.65 -3.87
N PRO A 82 -4.21 23.93 -3.70
CA PRO A 82 -2.93 24.33 -3.18
C PRO A 82 -2.78 24.10 -1.65
N PRO A 83 -1.57 23.80 -1.13
CA PRO A 83 -0.37 23.52 -1.92
C PRO A 83 -0.45 22.13 -2.57
N PRO A 84 -0.08 21.97 -3.84
CA PRO A 84 -0.09 20.68 -4.51
C PRO A 84 0.90 19.71 -3.84
N PRO A 85 0.61 18.40 -3.84
CA PRO A 85 1.56 17.39 -3.38
C PRO A 85 2.78 17.32 -4.30
N ILE A 86 3.86 16.72 -3.82
CA ILE A 86 4.98 16.33 -4.66
C ILE A 86 4.49 15.25 -5.65
N ASP A 87 4.84 15.41 -6.92
CA ASP A 87 4.45 14.46 -7.97
C ASP A 87 5.01 13.06 -7.67
N GLU A 88 4.12 12.14 -7.32
CA GLU A 88 4.43 10.77 -6.93
C GLU A 88 5.13 9.95 -8.01
N ARG A 89 4.98 10.34 -9.31
CA ARG A 89 5.68 9.70 -10.44
C ARG A 89 7.20 9.82 -10.36
N ARG A 90 7.69 10.78 -9.58
CA ARG A 90 9.11 11.07 -9.37
C ARG A 90 9.67 10.44 -8.10
N VAL A 91 8.84 9.75 -7.32
CA VAL A 91 9.20 9.26 -5.98
C VAL A 91 9.14 7.74 -5.94
N ARG A 92 10.11 7.13 -5.28
CA ARG A 92 10.22 5.70 -5.05
C ARG A 92 10.05 5.36 -3.58
N LEU A 93 9.67 4.14 -3.30
CA LEU A 93 9.40 3.66 -1.95
C LEU A 93 10.59 3.90 -0.99
N TYR A 94 11.84 3.64 -1.43
CA TYR A 94 13.03 3.86 -0.59
C TYR A 94 13.28 5.34 -0.22
N GLN A 95 12.61 6.31 -0.88
CA GLN A 95 12.72 7.73 -0.56
C GLN A 95 11.73 8.16 0.54
N ILE A 96 10.73 7.34 0.84
CA ILE A 96 9.73 7.60 1.87
C ILE A 96 9.80 6.62 3.06
N ALA A 97 10.49 5.50 2.91
CA ALA A 97 10.79 4.55 3.97
C ALA A 97 12.17 3.94 3.67
N TYR A 98 13.13 4.14 4.54
CA TYR A 98 14.53 3.81 4.29
C TYR A 98 15.07 2.70 5.19
N GLU A 99 14.65 2.68 6.46
CA GLU A 99 15.11 1.72 7.47
C GLU A 99 13.95 1.10 8.25
N PRO A 100 14.15 -0.08 8.85
CA PRO A 100 13.12 -0.72 9.66
C PRO A 100 12.57 0.21 10.73
N SER A 101 11.26 0.18 10.90
CA SER A 101 10.40 1.05 11.72
C SER A 101 10.01 2.37 11.07
N ASP A 102 10.53 2.72 9.89
CA ASP A 102 10.01 3.85 9.12
C ASP A 102 8.54 3.63 8.78
N ARG A 103 7.81 4.75 8.80
CA ARG A 103 6.36 4.75 8.60
C ARG A 103 5.96 5.80 7.58
N PHE A 104 4.94 5.44 6.79
CA PHE A 104 4.22 6.40 5.97
C PHE A 104 2.72 6.10 6.03
N LEU A 105 1.93 7.11 5.69
CA LEU A 105 0.49 6.96 5.57
C LEU A 105 0.14 6.87 4.08
N TYR A 106 -0.87 6.06 3.77
CA TYR A 106 -1.53 6.03 2.48
C TYR A 106 -3.01 6.30 2.71
N LEU A 107 -3.51 7.37 2.09
CA LEU A 107 -4.92 7.74 2.10
C LEU A 107 -5.50 7.39 0.73
N TYR A 108 -6.58 6.65 0.72
CA TYR A 108 -7.36 6.32 -0.45
C TYR A 108 -8.80 6.78 -0.25
N ASP A 109 -9.39 7.32 -1.32
CA ASP A 109 -10.72 7.92 -1.33
C ASP A 109 -10.86 9.07 -0.31
N PHE A 110 -10.81 10.30 -0.80
CA PHE A 110 -10.92 11.48 0.09
C PHE A 110 -12.32 11.68 0.65
N GLY A 111 -13.34 11.01 0.09
CA GLY A 111 -14.71 10.97 0.62
C GLY A 111 -14.83 10.01 1.81
N ASP A 112 -14.51 8.76 1.59
CA ASP A 112 -14.55 7.70 2.61
C ASP A 112 -13.35 7.74 3.57
N SER A 113 -12.25 8.42 3.18
CA SER A 113 -11.05 8.66 4.00
C SER A 113 -10.37 7.40 4.53
N TRP A 114 -10.13 6.42 3.66
CA TRP A 114 -9.45 5.19 4.05
C TRP A 114 -7.97 5.43 4.35
N HIS A 115 -7.66 5.62 5.63
CA HIS A 115 -6.29 5.78 6.12
C HIS A 115 -5.63 4.43 6.37
N HIS A 116 -4.43 4.26 5.80
CA HIS A 116 -3.57 3.10 6.04
C HIS A 116 -2.27 3.56 6.65
N GLU A 117 -1.85 2.92 7.72
CA GLU A 117 -0.48 3.01 8.22
C GLU A 117 0.35 1.92 7.58
N ALA A 118 1.45 2.29 6.93
CA ALA A 118 2.45 1.39 6.40
C ALA A 118 3.72 1.47 7.24
N VAL A 119 4.23 0.33 7.65
CA VAL A 119 5.46 0.20 8.47
C VAL A 119 6.45 -0.68 7.72
N LEU A 120 7.66 -0.21 7.52
CA LEU A 120 8.77 -1.04 7.06
C LEU A 120 9.23 -1.93 8.23
N GLU A 121 8.87 -3.22 8.19
CA GLU A 121 9.23 -4.17 9.24
C GLU A 121 10.65 -4.71 9.07
N ASP A 122 11.04 -5.00 7.83
CA ASP A 122 12.34 -5.59 7.49
C ASP A 122 12.76 -5.23 6.07
N LEU A 123 14.05 -5.31 5.80
CA LEU A 123 14.64 -5.15 4.48
C LEU A 123 15.79 -6.13 4.29
N ARG A 124 15.97 -6.58 3.04
CA ARG A 124 17.10 -7.44 2.68
C ARG A 124 17.55 -7.16 1.24
N VAL A 125 18.78 -7.50 0.92
CA VAL A 125 19.27 -7.47 -0.45
C VAL A 125 18.46 -8.44 -1.29
N ALA A 126 17.95 -7.99 -2.43
CA ALA A 126 17.25 -8.82 -3.38
C ALA A 126 18.28 -9.54 -4.28
N GLU A 127 18.29 -10.87 -4.29
CA GLU A 127 19.13 -11.67 -5.18
C GLU A 127 18.60 -11.66 -6.62
N GLU A 128 17.30 -11.50 -6.77
CA GLU A 128 16.56 -11.47 -8.04
C GLU A 128 15.55 -10.31 -8.04
N PRO A 129 15.07 -9.88 -9.22
CA PRO A 129 14.03 -8.86 -9.29
C PRO A 129 12.79 -9.23 -8.47
N THR A 130 12.52 -8.47 -7.43
CA THR A 130 11.41 -8.71 -6.50
C THR A 130 10.06 -8.55 -7.20
N GLN A 131 9.24 -9.59 -7.13
CA GLN A 131 7.84 -9.53 -7.50
C GLN A 131 7.00 -9.17 -6.26
N PRO A 132 6.06 -8.25 -6.35
CA PRO A 132 5.19 -7.95 -5.23
C PRO A 132 4.38 -9.18 -4.86
N ARG A 133 4.29 -9.46 -3.55
CA ARG A 133 3.49 -10.57 -3.02
C ARG A 133 2.97 -10.24 -1.63
N CYS A 134 1.77 -10.70 -1.34
CA CYS A 134 1.19 -10.69 -0.01
C CYS A 134 1.54 -11.99 0.70
N LEU A 135 2.23 -11.89 1.84
CA LEU A 135 2.63 -13.05 2.64
C LEU A 135 1.50 -13.54 3.53
N GLU A 136 0.83 -12.60 4.18
CA GLU A 136 -0.25 -12.86 5.12
C GLU A 136 -1.08 -11.59 5.34
N GLY A 137 -2.19 -11.74 6.04
CA GLY A 137 -3.08 -10.65 6.38
C GLY A 137 -4.28 -11.17 7.15
N GLN A 138 -5.17 -10.26 7.48
CA GLN A 138 -6.39 -10.59 8.21
C GLN A 138 -7.56 -9.80 7.67
N ARG A 139 -8.70 -10.48 7.51
CA ARG A 139 -10.01 -9.99 7.11
C ARG A 139 -10.08 -9.45 5.67
N ALA A 140 -11.27 -9.37 5.13
CA ALA A 140 -11.54 -8.62 3.90
C ALA A 140 -11.45 -7.11 4.16
N SER A 141 -11.07 -6.37 3.15
CA SER A 141 -11.17 -4.90 3.19
C SER A 141 -12.63 -4.47 3.08
N PRO A 142 -12.99 -3.27 3.57
CA PRO A 142 -14.29 -2.69 3.32
C PRO A 142 -14.60 -2.65 1.81
N PRO A 143 -15.86 -2.87 1.41
CA PRO A 143 -16.25 -2.65 0.01
C PRO A 143 -16.07 -1.20 -0.41
N GLU A 144 -15.85 -0.95 -1.72
CA GLU A 144 -15.87 0.42 -2.27
C GLU A 144 -17.18 1.13 -1.91
N ASP A 145 -17.10 2.43 -1.70
CA ASP A 145 -18.24 3.32 -1.47
C ASP A 145 -19.16 2.91 -0.31
N CYS A 146 -18.63 2.22 0.70
CA CYS A 146 -19.44 1.82 1.85
C CYS A 146 -19.65 2.94 2.89
N GLY A 147 -19.08 4.13 2.69
CA GLY A 147 -19.27 5.30 3.53
C GLY A 147 -18.25 5.45 4.66
N GLY A 148 -16.99 5.06 4.37
CA GLY A 148 -15.90 5.18 5.32
C GLY A 148 -16.03 4.25 6.53
N VAL A 149 -15.33 4.58 7.62
CA VAL A 149 -15.34 3.76 8.85
C VAL A 149 -16.75 3.62 9.42
N ASP A 150 -17.50 4.70 9.49
CA ASP A 150 -18.88 4.70 10.03
C ASP A 150 -19.82 3.82 9.19
N GLY A 151 -19.74 3.94 7.84
CA GLY A 151 -20.52 3.12 6.93
C GLY A 151 -20.14 1.64 6.98
N TYR A 152 -18.85 1.35 7.12
CA TYR A 152 -18.36 -0.01 7.32
C TYR A 152 -18.88 -0.63 8.63
N GLU A 153 -18.82 0.11 9.74
CA GLU A 153 -19.37 -0.35 11.02
C GLU A 153 -20.88 -0.57 10.93
N ARG A 154 -21.61 0.34 10.26
CA ARG A 154 -23.05 0.19 10.01
C ARG A 154 -23.36 -1.03 9.17
N LEU A 155 -22.58 -1.29 8.10
CA LEU A 155 -22.69 -2.49 7.28
C LEU A 155 -22.52 -3.76 8.12
N LEU A 156 -21.44 -3.84 8.91
CA LEU A 156 -21.19 -5.00 9.78
C LEU A 156 -22.31 -5.24 10.79
N ALA A 157 -22.84 -4.17 11.40
CA ALA A 157 -23.92 -4.25 12.36
C ALA A 157 -25.19 -4.79 11.71
N ALA A 158 -25.56 -4.26 10.54
CA ALA A 158 -26.74 -4.69 9.81
C ALA A 158 -26.64 -6.14 9.34
N LEU A 159 -25.50 -6.55 8.81
CA LEU A 159 -25.29 -7.92 8.36
C LEU A 159 -25.36 -8.94 9.51
N LYS A 160 -25.04 -8.51 10.73
CA LYS A 160 -25.06 -9.37 11.92
C LYS A 160 -26.46 -9.59 12.52
N ASP A 161 -27.37 -8.63 12.40
CA ASP A 161 -28.74 -8.74 12.95
C ASP A 161 -29.81 -8.84 11.85
N PRO A 162 -30.38 -10.03 11.61
CA PRO A 162 -31.44 -10.22 10.62
C PRO A 162 -32.73 -9.40 10.88
N ARG A 163 -32.87 -8.79 12.06
CA ARG A 163 -34.01 -7.92 12.41
C ARG A 163 -33.72 -6.45 12.14
N ASP A 164 -32.49 -6.11 11.74
CA ASP A 164 -32.15 -4.76 11.35
C ASP A 164 -32.98 -4.33 10.13
N PRO A 165 -33.59 -3.14 10.13
CA PRO A 165 -34.43 -2.69 9.01
C PRO A 165 -33.71 -2.63 7.66
N GLU A 166 -32.39 -2.45 7.66
CA GLU A 166 -31.57 -2.37 6.44
C GLU A 166 -30.85 -3.70 6.11
N HIS A 167 -31.09 -4.77 6.90
CA HIS A 167 -30.36 -6.04 6.74
C HIS A 167 -30.41 -6.59 5.30
N GLU A 168 -31.62 -6.71 4.74
CA GLU A 168 -31.79 -7.31 3.40
C GLU A 168 -31.20 -6.41 2.31
N ASP A 169 -31.36 -5.09 2.42
CA ASP A 169 -30.84 -4.13 1.45
C ASP A 169 -29.29 -4.14 1.46
N LEU A 170 -28.69 -4.03 2.64
CA LEU A 170 -27.22 -4.02 2.79
C LEU A 170 -26.62 -5.39 2.46
N ARG A 171 -27.30 -6.50 2.76
CA ARG A 171 -26.88 -7.84 2.36
C ARG A 171 -26.93 -8.00 0.83
N GLY A 172 -27.97 -7.48 0.19
CA GLY A 172 -28.09 -7.46 -1.26
C GLY A 172 -27.00 -6.61 -1.91
N TRP A 173 -26.72 -5.44 -1.36
CA TRP A 173 -25.66 -4.53 -1.81
C TRP A 173 -24.26 -5.15 -1.64
N ALA A 174 -23.96 -5.78 -0.50
CA ALA A 174 -22.68 -6.42 -0.24
C ALA A 174 -22.40 -7.63 -1.15
N GLY A 175 -23.41 -8.21 -1.82
CA GLY A 175 -23.22 -9.18 -2.88
C GLY A 175 -22.50 -10.48 -2.46
N GLY A 176 -22.60 -10.89 -1.19
CA GLY A 176 -21.91 -12.06 -0.65
C GLY A 176 -20.49 -11.79 -0.16
N TRP A 177 -20.11 -10.51 -0.02
CA TRP A 177 -18.90 -10.12 0.66
C TRP A 177 -18.90 -10.62 2.12
N ASP A 178 -17.77 -11.16 2.56
CA ASP A 178 -17.58 -11.71 3.91
C ASP A 178 -16.40 -10.99 4.58
N PRO A 179 -16.62 -10.26 5.69
CA PRO A 179 -15.58 -9.49 6.36
C PRO A 179 -14.41 -10.33 6.88
N GLU A 180 -14.65 -11.63 7.17
CA GLU A 180 -13.59 -12.49 7.70
C GLU A 180 -12.80 -13.22 6.60
N ARG A 181 -13.20 -13.08 5.33
CA ARG A 181 -12.58 -13.79 4.22
C ARG A 181 -11.39 -13.05 3.64
N LEU A 182 -10.21 -13.64 3.72
CA LEU A 182 -9.01 -13.18 3.02
C LEU A 182 -8.57 -14.21 1.98
N GLU A 183 -8.54 -13.81 0.71
CA GLU A 183 -8.18 -14.68 -0.41
C GLU A 183 -6.75 -14.42 -0.89
N LEU A 184 -5.73 -14.84 -0.11
CA LEU A 184 -4.31 -14.61 -0.41
C LEU A 184 -3.90 -15.09 -1.81
N ASP A 185 -4.40 -16.26 -2.23
CA ASP A 185 -4.08 -16.80 -3.56
C ASP A 185 -4.65 -15.92 -4.69
N VAL A 186 -5.83 -15.33 -4.49
CA VAL A 186 -6.41 -14.40 -5.47
C VAL A 186 -5.58 -13.13 -5.54
N ILE A 187 -5.26 -12.53 -4.39
CA ILE A 187 -4.39 -11.36 -4.29
C ILE A 187 -3.06 -11.61 -5.00
N ASN A 188 -2.38 -12.70 -4.69
CA ASN A 188 -1.06 -12.99 -5.26
C ASN A 188 -1.12 -13.27 -6.77
N ARG A 189 -2.18 -13.93 -7.28
CA ARG A 189 -2.37 -14.07 -8.73
C ARG A 189 -2.58 -12.73 -9.43
N GLN A 190 -3.27 -11.78 -8.78
CA GLN A 190 -3.48 -10.43 -9.33
C GLN A 190 -2.20 -9.60 -9.28
N LEU A 191 -1.46 -9.63 -8.17
CA LEU A 191 -0.16 -8.98 -8.03
C LEU A 191 0.83 -9.46 -9.11
N ALA A 192 0.85 -10.75 -9.39
CA ALA A 192 1.71 -11.33 -10.44
C ALA A 192 1.39 -10.85 -11.86
N ARG A 193 0.19 -10.29 -12.10
CA ARG A 193 -0.25 -9.73 -13.39
C ARG A 193 0.09 -8.26 -13.57
N LEU A 194 0.51 -7.58 -12.50
CA LEU A 194 0.96 -6.19 -12.60
C LEU A 194 2.12 -6.08 -13.59
N PRO A 195 2.18 -5.04 -14.45
CA PRO A 195 3.07 -5.01 -15.60
C PRO A 195 4.54 -5.02 -15.19
N ARG A 196 5.25 -6.08 -15.52
CA ARG A 196 6.70 -6.27 -15.26
C ARG A 196 7.57 -5.16 -15.90
N ARG A 197 7.15 -4.55 -17.00
CA ARG A 197 7.91 -3.46 -17.65
C ARG A 197 8.08 -2.25 -16.75
N GLN A 198 7.14 -1.97 -15.88
CA GLN A 198 7.25 -0.89 -14.89
C GLN A 198 8.19 -1.26 -13.74
N LEU A 199 8.30 -2.55 -13.40
CA LEU A 199 9.23 -3.06 -12.40
C LEU A 199 10.69 -3.10 -12.91
N LEU A 200 10.93 -3.44 -14.18
CA LEU A 200 12.25 -3.64 -14.78
C LEU A 200 12.87 -2.36 -15.38
N ALA A 201 12.09 -1.47 -15.97
CA ALA A 201 12.60 -0.22 -16.56
C ALA A 201 13.26 0.71 -15.54
N GLN A 202 13.08 0.43 -14.26
CA GLN A 202 13.51 1.26 -13.14
C GLN A 202 14.80 0.80 -12.48
N GLN A 203 15.21 -0.46 -12.70
CA GLN A 203 16.52 -0.95 -12.28
C GLN A 203 17.66 -0.43 -13.17
N GLN A 204 17.37 -0.05 -14.42
CA GLN A 204 18.38 0.44 -15.37
C GLN A 204 18.64 1.95 -15.31
N SER A 205 17.76 2.74 -14.70
CA SER A 205 17.93 4.20 -14.60
C SER A 205 18.54 4.67 -13.27
N GLY A 206 18.89 3.77 -12.37
CA GLY A 206 19.56 4.08 -11.10
C GLY A 206 21.08 4.29 -11.18
N GLY A 207 21.64 4.30 -12.40
CA GLY A 207 23.09 4.28 -12.60
C GLY A 207 23.78 5.63 -12.87
N ASN A 208 23.09 6.78 -12.78
CA ASN A 208 23.75 8.09 -12.89
C ASN A 208 23.11 9.10 -11.92
N LEU A 209 23.59 9.10 -10.71
CA LEU A 209 23.53 10.28 -9.85
C LEU A 209 24.88 10.99 -10.01
N ASP A 210 24.97 11.90 -10.96
CA ASP A 210 26.01 12.94 -10.95
C ASP A 210 25.71 13.87 -9.76
N PHE A 211 26.66 13.90 -8.81
CA PHE A 211 26.71 14.81 -7.68
C PHE A 211 27.29 16.18 -8.11
#